data_080b6e9f1ceca174d71fcf4dd13853f2
#
_entry.id   080b6e9f1ceca174d71fcf4dd13853f2
#
_cell.length_a   1.000
_cell.length_b   1.000
_cell.length_c   1.000
_cell.angle_alpha   90.00
_cell.angle_beta   90.00
_cell.angle_gamma   90.00
#
_symmetry.space_group_name_H-M   'P 1'
#
loop_
_entity.id
_entity.type
_entity.pdbx_description
1 polymer ?
#
loop_
_entity_poly.entity_id
_entity_poly.type
_entity_poly.pdbx_seq_one_letter_code
_entity_poly.pdbx_strand_id
1 'polypeptide(L)'
;VRKLTREECLALIESGEFGSELVGAADEVAIVLTQSWCPQWAWMRSYLEKLPPSEAREVFWVEYDREDFFEPLMSFKETAFGNDQVPYVRYYKGGRLVAQSNFIDQGGFLRLLSGSR
;
A
#
# COMPACT_ATOMS: atom_id res chain seq x y z
N VAL A 1 -5.39 9.00 -4.86
CA VAL A 1 -5.56 7.61 -4.42
C VAL A 1 -5.95 6.77 -5.62
N ARG A 2 -5.12 5.83 -6.01
CA ARG A 2 -5.31 5.05 -7.24
C ARG A 2 -5.18 3.56 -6.95
N LYS A 3 -6.01 2.77 -7.60
CA LYS A 3 -5.89 1.31 -7.54
C LYS A 3 -4.64 0.86 -8.31
N LEU A 4 -3.91 -0.11 -7.77
CA LEU A 4 -2.79 -0.74 -8.47
C LEU A 4 -3.29 -1.49 -9.71
N THR A 5 -2.51 -1.47 -10.77
CA THR A 5 -2.81 -2.25 -11.96
C THR A 5 -2.41 -3.72 -11.76
N ARG A 6 -2.97 -4.60 -12.60
CA ARG A 6 -2.61 -6.01 -12.59
C ARG A 6 -1.11 -6.19 -12.84
N GLU A 7 -0.56 -5.46 -13.80
CA GLU A 7 0.84 -5.52 -14.16
C GLU A 7 1.75 -5.11 -13.01
N GLU A 8 1.36 -4.08 -12.26
CA GLU A 8 2.11 -3.63 -11.08
C GLU A 8 2.14 -4.72 -10.00
N CYS A 9 1.02 -5.41 -9.79
CA CYS A 9 0.94 -6.48 -8.81
C CYS A 9 1.72 -7.71 -9.23
N LEU A 10 1.64 -8.10 -10.51
CA LEU A 10 2.40 -9.24 -11.01
C LEU A 10 3.90 -8.98 -10.99
N ALA A 11 4.32 -7.77 -11.31
CA ALA A 11 5.73 -7.37 -11.23
C ALA A 11 6.25 -7.44 -9.79
N LEU A 12 5.43 -7.06 -8.82
CA LEU A 12 5.77 -7.19 -7.40
C LEU A 12 6.08 -8.64 -7.03
N ILE A 13 5.18 -9.55 -7.39
CA ILE A 13 5.33 -10.98 -7.07
C ILE A 13 6.59 -11.53 -7.74
N GLU A 14 6.86 -11.14 -8.98
CA GLU A 14 7.98 -11.65 -9.75
C GLU A 14 9.31 -11.14 -9.24
N SER A 15 9.41 -9.83 -8.90
CA SER A 15 10.68 -9.21 -8.55
C SER A 15 10.93 -9.09 -7.04
N GLY A 16 9.92 -9.28 -6.22
CA GLY A 16 10.07 -9.23 -4.76
C GLY A 16 9.88 -7.86 -4.14
N GLU A 17 9.67 -6.83 -4.95
CA GLU A 17 9.40 -5.47 -4.48
C GLU A 17 8.63 -4.71 -5.56
N PHE A 18 7.99 -3.61 -5.16
CA PHE A 18 7.32 -2.74 -6.12
C PHE A 18 8.34 -2.06 -7.04
N GLY A 19 7.93 -1.84 -8.28
CA GLY A 19 8.79 -1.20 -9.27
C GLY A 19 9.21 0.21 -8.89
N SER A 20 10.40 0.63 -9.33
CA SER A 20 10.96 1.94 -8.99
C SER A 20 10.10 3.11 -9.46
N GLU A 21 9.38 2.95 -10.57
CA GLU A 21 8.46 3.98 -11.05
C GLU A 21 7.30 4.19 -10.09
N LEU A 22 6.82 3.10 -9.49
CA LEU A 22 5.70 3.16 -8.56
C LEU A 22 6.10 3.79 -7.23
N VAL A 23 7.18 3.29 -6.61
CA VAL A 23 7.63 3.82 -5.32
C VAL A 23 8.23 5.22 -5.43
N GLY A 24 8.63 5.61 -6.63
CA GLY A 24 9.14 6.95 -6.93
C GLY A 24 8.12 7.88 -7.57
N ALA A 25 6.85 7.52 -7.60
CA ALA A 25 5.81 8.32 -8.25
C ALA A 25 5.63 9.70 -7.59
N ALA A 26 6.00 9.82 -6.32
CA ALA A 26 6.02 11.07 -5.57
C ALA A 26 7.10 10.94 -4.49
N ASP A 27 7.39 12.03 -3.80
CA ASP A 27 8.35 11.98 -2.69
C ASP A 27 7.87 11.07 -1.58
N GLU A 28 6.56 11.08 -1.31
CA GLU A 28 5.92 10.24 -0.30
C GLU A 28 4.94 9.30 -0.99
N VAL A 29 5.13 8.00 -0.83
CA VAL A 29 4.26 6.99 -1.44
C VAL A 29 3.81 6.00 -0.39
N ALA A 30 2.53 5.72 -0.32
CA ALA A 30 1.98 4.63 0.48
C ALA A 30 1.29 3.63 -0.45
N ILE A 31 1.52 2.35 -0.20
CA ILE A 31 0.91 1.27 -0.98
C ILE A 31 0.19 0.32 -0.02
N VAL A 32 -1.10 0.13 -0.24
CA VAL A 32 -1.96 -0.68 0.62
C VAL A 32 -2.33 -1.97 -0.08
N LEU A 33 -2.00 -3.09 0.54
CA LEU A 33 -2.43 -4.42 0.11
C LEU A 33 -3.50 -4.89 1.10
N THR A 34 -4.70 -5.16 0.61
CA THR A 34 -5.82 -5.46 1.50
C THR A 34 -6.86 -6.34 0.83
N GLN A 35 -7.92 -6.62 1.55
CA GLN A 35 -9.06 -7.40 1.05
C GLN A 35 -10.35 -6.61 1.25
N SER A 36 -11.30 -6.81 0.36
CA SER A 36 -12.50 -5.99 0.25
C SER A 36 -13.46 -6.13 1.44
N TRP A 37 -13.41 -7.27 2.13
CA TRP A 37 -14.34 -7.55 3.25
C TRP A 37 -13.91 -6.90 4.56
N CYS A 38 -12.69 -6.34 4.65
CA CYS A 38 -12.10 -5.89 5.91
C CYS A 38 -12.71 -4.55 6.37
N PRO A 39 -13.37 -4.50 7.56
CA PRO A 39 -13.93 -3.25 8.07
C PRO A 39 -12.87 -2.18 8.37
N GLN A 40 -11.69 -2.59 8.80
CA GLN A 40 -10.59 -1.67 9.06
C GLN A 40 -10.10 -1.00 7.78
N TRP A 41 -10.09 -1.75 6.67
CA TRP A 41 -9.78 -1.17 5.37
C TRP A 41 -10.85 -0.17 4.93
N ALA A 42 -12.12 -0.50 5.13
CA ALA A 42 -13.21 0.42 4.80
C ALA A 42 -13.05 1.76 5.53
N TRP A 43 -12.66 1.72 6.80
CA TRP A 43 -12.38 2.93 7.57
C TRP A 43 -11.17 3.68 6.99
N MET A 44 -10.05 2.99 6.77
CA MET A 44 -8.86 3.63 6.19
C MET A 44 -9.16 4.25 4.83
N ARG A 45 -9.86 3.53 3.97
CA ARG A 45 -10.24 4.03 2.65
C ARG A 45 -11.05 5.32 2.77
N SER A 46 -11.94 5.40 3.75
CA SER A 46 -12.76 6.60 3.98
C SER A 46 -11.90 7.84 4.21
N TYR A 47 -10.89 7.77 5.08
CA TYR A 47 -10.05 8.96 5.29
C TYR A 47 -9.06 9.18 4.15
N LEU A 48 -8.57 8.10 3.51
CA LEU A 48 -7.65 8.24 2.38
C LEU A 48 -8.30 8.99 1.21
N GLU A 49 -9.56 8.70 0.92
CA GLU A 49 -10.29 9.36 -0.16
C GLU A 49 -10.56 10.84 0.13
N LYS A 50 -10.50 11.24 1.39
CA LYS A 50 -10.72 12.63 1.80
C LYS A 50 -9.44 13.43 1.97
N LEU A 51 -8.27 12.82 1.79
CA LEU A 51 -7.01 13.55 1.89
C LEU A 51 -6.94 14.63 0.81
N PRO A 52 -6.48 15.85 1.16
CA PRO A 52 -6.29 16.88 0.14
C PRO A 52 -5.28 16.42 -0.91
N PRO A 53 -5.51 16.71 -2.19
CA PRO A 53 -4.53 16.40 -3.22
C PRO A 53 -3.20 17.08 -2.94
N SER A 54 -2.09 16.37 -3.24
CA SER A 54 -0.75 16.92 -3.06
C SER A 54 0.17 16.28 -4.10
N GLU A 55 1.01 17.10 -4.73
CA GLU A 55 2.03 16.60 -5.65
C GLU A 55 3.15 15.86 -4.91
N ALA A 56 3.27 16.10 -3.61
CA ALA A 56 4.32 15.48 -2.80
C ALA A 56 3.99 14.04 -2.41
N ARG A 57 2.74 13.58 -2.56
CA ARG A 57 2.36 12.24 -2.12
C ARG A 57 1.44 11.53 -3.09
N GLU A 58 1.55 10.21 -3.10
CA GLU A 58 0.65 9.32 -3.82
C GLU A 58 0.27 8.14 -2.95
N VAL A 59 -0.97 7.68 -3.08
CA VAL A 59 -1.46 6.51 -2.36
C VAL A 59 -2.02 5.51 -3.37
N PHE A 60 -1.51 4.28 -3.32
CA PHE A 60 -1.97 3.20 -4.17
C PHE A 60 -2.57 2.09 -3.31
N TRP A 61 -3.53 1.35 -3.85
CA TRP A 61 -4.16 0.27 -3.12
C TRP A 61 -4.62 -0.84 -4.04
N VAL A 62 -4.80 -2.04 -3.50
CA VAL A 62 -5.46 -3.13 -4.20
C VAL A 62 -6.22 -3.99 -3.19
N GLU A 63 -7.46 -4.32 -3.55
CA GLU A 63 -8.26 -5.34 -2.86
C GLU A 63 -8.02 -6.66 -3.59
N TYR A 64 -6.97 -7.38 -3.18
CA TYR A 64 -6.46 -8.50 -3.98
C TYR A 64 -7.36 -9.73 -3.94
N ASP A 65 -8.33 -9.81 -3.00
CA ASP A 65 -9.33 -10.88 -3.00
C ASP A 65 -10.28 -10.82 -4.19
N ARG A 66 -10.34 -9.68 -4.87
CA ARG A 66 -11.18 -9.49 -6.06
C ARG A 66 -10.44 -9.70 -7.37
N GLU A 67 -9.19 -10.14 -7.31
CA GLU A 67 -8.32 -10.23 -8.47
C GLU A 67 -8.00 -11.68 -8.80
N ASP A 68 -7.63 -11.95 -10.05
CA ASP A 68 -7.26 -13.30 -10.48
C ASP A 68 -5.91 -13.76 -9.91
N PHE A 69 -5.14 -12.83 -9.34
CA PHE A 69 -3.87 -13.13 -8.67
C PHE A 69 -3.99 -13.16 -7.14
N PHE A 70 -5.19 -13.41 -6.62
CA PHE A 70 -5.48 -13.40 -5.19
C PHE A 70 -4.50 -14.27 -4.39
N GLU A 71 -4.48 -15.56 -4.67
CA GLU A 71 -3.66 -16.50 -3.88
C GLU A 71 -2.16 -16.23 -4.03
N PRO A 72 -1.62 -16.01 -5.24
CA PRO A 72 -0.21 -15.66 -5.38
C PRO A 72 0.19 -14.40 -4.64
N LEU A 73 -0.63 -13.36 -4.67
CA LEU A 73 -0.29 -12.11 -3.96
C LEU A 73 -0.40 -12.29 -2.46
N MET A 74 -1.41 -12.98 -1.97
CA MET A 74 -1.56 -13.25 -0.54
C MET A 74 -0.37 -14.03 -0.02
N SER A 75 0.01 -15.10 -0.71
CA SER A 75 1.17 -15.92 -0.34
C SER A 75 2.46 -15.10 -0.34
N PHE A 76 2.65 -14.28 -1.36
CA PHE A 76 3.83 -13.41 -1.45
C PHE A 76 3.88 -12.44 -0.26
N LYS A 77 2.77 -11.78 0.04
CA LYS A 77 2.69 -10.82 1.15
C LYS A 77 3.01 -11.49 2.49
N GLU A 78 2.46 -12.69 2.71
CA GLU A 78 2.64 -13.39 3.97
C GLU A 78 4.04 -13.96 4.14
N THR A 79 4.70 -14.36 3.05
CA THR A 79 6.04 -14.94 3.11
C THR A 79 7.13 -13.91 2.87
N ALA A 80 7.13 -13.23 1.73
CA ALA A 80 8.21 -12.29 1.37
C ALA A 80 8.17 -11.03 2.22
N PHE A 81 6.99 -10.47 2.45
CA PHE A 81 6.84 -9.28 3.31
C PHE A 81 6.64 -9.65 4.78
N GLY A 82 6.38 -10.91 5.07
CA GLY A 82 6.23 -11.38 6.45
C GLY A 82 5.02 -10.81 7.18
N ASN A 83 3.94 -10.49 6.48
CA ASN A 83 2.76 -9.88 7.08
C ASN A 83 1.50 -10.64 6.65
N ASP A 84 0.76 -11.17 7.63
CA ASP A 84 -0.44 -11.97 7.39
C ASP A 84 -1.74 -11.23 7.75
N GLN A 85 -1.67 -9.91 7.98
CA GLN A 85 -2.82 -9.09 8.35
C GLN A 85 -3.24 -8.15 7.23
N VAL A 86 -4.49 -7.70 7.26
CA VAL A 86 -5.01 -6.69 6.36
C VAL A 86 -5.70 -5.61 7.16
N PRO A 87 -5.62 -4.35 6.75
CA PRO A 87 -4.80 -3.86 5.64
C PRO A 87 -3.31 -3.87 6.00
N TYR A 88 -2.47 -3.99 4.98
CA TYR A 88 -1.01 -3.90 5.13
C TYR A 88 -0.53 -2.73 4.29
N VAL A 89 0.26 -1.85 4.89
CA VAL A 89 0.71 -0.62 4.24
C VAL A 89 2.23 -0.55 4.25
N ARG A 90 2.80 -0.24 3.10
CA ARG A 90 4.22 0.05 2.96
C ARG A 90 4.38 1.52 2.61
N TYR A 91 5.30 2.20 3.29
CA TYR A 91 5.54 3.63 3.13
C TYR A 91 6.92 3.85 2.54
N TYR A 92 6.99 4.67 1.50
CA TYR A 92 8.23 4.98 0.80
C TYR A 92 8.46 6.49 0.80
N LYS A 93 9.71 6.89 1.03
CA LYS A 93 10.14 8.29 0.98
C LYS A 93 11.35 8.38 0.08
N GLY A 94 11.26 9.20 -0.96
CA GLY A 94 12.34 9.29 -1.95
C GLY A 94 12.64 7.97 -2.62
N GLY A 95 11.62 7.13 -2.83
CA GLY A 95 11.76 5.81 -3.45
C GLY A 95 12.25 4.71 -2.52
N ARG A 96 12.41 4.98 -1.22
CA ARG A 96 12.94 4.01 -0.26
C ARG A 96 11.90 3.66 0.80
N LEU A 97 11.83 2.39 1.16
CA LEU A 97 10.95 1.93 2.24
C LEU A 97 11.38 2.56 3.55
N VAL A 98 10.47 3.27 4.22
CA VAL A 98 10.75 3.94 5.49
C VAL A 98 9.90 3.41 6.63
N ALA A 99 8.77 2.77 6.35
CA ALA A 99 7.90 2.24 7.39
C ALA A 99 6.93 1.22 6.83
N GLN A 100 6.32 0.47 7.72
CA GLN A 100 5.24 -0.48 7.42
C GLN A 100 4.22 -0.39 8.55
N SER A 101 2.96 -0.66 8.24
CA SER A 101 1.92 -0.75 9.25
C SER A 101 0.81 -1.68 8.78
N ASN A 102 -0.05 -2.07 9.71
CA ASN A 102 -1.35 -2.62 9.39
C ASN A 102 -2.39 -1.52 9.56
N PHE A 103 -3.54 -1.80 10.19
CA PHE A 103 -4.53 -0.74 10.43
C PHE A 103 -3.91 0.41 11.22
N ILE A 104 -4.19 1.64 10.78
CA ILE A 104 -3.65 2.84 11.41
C ILE A 104 -4.63 4.00 11.18
N ASP A 105 -4.73 4.91 12.13
CA ASP A 105 -5.57 6.09 11.97
C ASP A 105 -4.90 7.13 11.05
N GLN A 106 -5.66 8.16 10.69
CA GLN A 106 -5.19 9.16 9.74
C GLN A 106 -3.92 9.86 10.21
N GLY A 107 -3.86 10.24 11.49
CA GLY A 107 -2.68 10.93 12.03
C GLY A 107 -1.43 10.07 11.97
N GLY A 108 -1.57 8.80 12.36
CA GLY A 108 -0.47 7.85 12.27
C GLY A 108 -0.05 7.57 10.84
N PHE A 109 -1.01 7.44 9.93
CA PHE A 109 -0.74 7.24 8.51
C PHE A 109 0.09 8.40 7.94
N LEU A 110 -0.34 9.62 8.18
CA LEU A 110 0.36 10.80 7.65
C LEU A 110 1.76 10.95 8.25
N ARG A 111 1.92 10.61 9.54
CA ARG A 111 3.23 10.64 10.19
C ARG A 111 4.20 9.65 9.55
N LEU A 112 3.76 8.41 9.33
CA LEU A 112 4.61 7.41 8.68
C LEU A 112 4.89 7.76 7.23
N LEU A 113 3.90 8.30 6.52
CA LEU A 113 4.04 8.71 5.13
C LEU A 113 5.09 9.83 4.99
N SER A 114 5.16 10.75 5.94
CA SER A 114 6.13 11.83 5.89
C SER A 114 7.54 11.39 6.28
N GLY A 115 7.71 10.15 6.72
CA GLY A 115 8.99 9.65 7.20
C GLY A 115 9.30 10.02 8.65
N SER A 116 8.36 10.64 9.35
CA SER A 116 8.50 10.96 10.77
C SER A 116 8.20 9.73 11.63
N ARG A 117 8.81 9.70 12.80
CA ARG A 117 8.62 8.58 13.73
C ARG A 117 8.27 9.05 15.11
#